data_bded5a828f97a86bc1643b6ed83790fd
#
_entry.id   bded5a828f97a86bc1643b6ed83790fd
#
_cell.length_a   1.000
_cell.length_b   1.000
_cell.length_c   1.000
_cell.angle_alpha   90.00
_cell.angle_beta   90.00
_cell.angle_gamma   90.00
#
_symmetry.space_group_name_H-M   'P 1'
#
loop_
_entity.id
_entity.type
_entity.pdbx_description
1 polymer ?
#
loop_
_entity_poly.entity_id
_entity_poly.type
_entity_poly.pdbx_seq_one_letter_code
_entity_poly.pdbx_strand_id
1 'polypeptide(L)'
;MRHPFRSLVPLTMAAALAACAGDRGPPQGVTPYQPSPGMAAVLQERLNMRAADPASLSVERAREVPNLIAAMQAMPNVRGLPADSPNVPVVRPVTASGMDGALPGRLYQPSTARGTPLIIYFPGGTWVTGGLNDYDESARQLARRTGWVVVAIGMRRAPETTFPAIHDDAFAAYQWARAHAREWGADPARIALAGEGVGANLALSTALFARERGVRMPDHLLLITPLAGTTLSGPSMDDSGRSLPLTRRTVGWAQQRYTTDDRQLLDPRLDLAARPDLAGLPPTTVVLAQIDPLRSGGEALAAGLQAAGVRTNVRMFPGTTHDFFGLGQRVVEAAAAEDYAAANLKADFDARAVRSARGRGPGRRAIRRPHRAAVRR
;
A
#
# COMPACT_ATOMS: atom_id res chain seq x y z
N MET A 1 -46.67 57.43 46.99
CA MET A 1 -46.14 56.13 47.36
C MET A 1 -46.07 55.27 46.12
N ARG A 2 -44.88 54.87 45.70
CA ARG A 2 -44.58 54.38 44.35
C ARG A 2 -44.47 52.85 44.34
N HIS A 3 -45.27 52.18 43.52
CA HIS A 3 -45.14 50.76 43.21
C HIS A 3 -44.31 50.59 41.97
N PRO A 4 -43.34 49.65 41.90
CA PRO A 4 -42.62 49.34 40.69
C PRO A 4 -43.36 48.24 39.90
N PHE A 5 -43.51 48.46 38.60
CA PHE A 5 -43.97 47.49 37.63
C PHE A 5 -42.94 46.35 37.49
N ARG A 6 -43.41 45.09 37.66
CA ARG A 6 -42.68 43.90 37.22
C ARG A 6 -43.12 43.51 35.83
N SER A 7 -42.19 43.59 34.88
CA SER A 7 -42.33 43.09 33.52
C SER A 7 -42.28 41.58 33.52
N LEU A 8 -43.39 40.92 33.17
CA LEU A 8 -43.44 39.53 32.80
C LEU A 8 -43.06 39.40 31.33
N VAL A 9 -41.93 38.73 31.06
CA VAL A 9 -41.53 38.26 29.74
C VAL A 9 -42.18 36.89 29.52
N PRO A 10 -42.90 36.64 28.42
CA PRO A 10 -43.51 35.34 28.17
C PRO A 10 -42.46 34.34 27.69
N LEU A 11 -42.28 33.29 28.45
CA LEU A 11 -41.42 32.14 28.16
C LEU A 11 -42.31 31.04 27.55
N THR A 12 -42.73 31.19 26.28
CA THR A 12 -43.43 30.13 25.55
C THR A 12 -43.26 30.31 24.05
N MET A 13 -42.12 29.87 23.49
CA MET A 13 -42.05 29.50 22.07
C MET A 13 -40.71 28.76 21.76
N ALA A 14 -40.40 27.75 22.53
CA ALA A 14 -39.21 26.90 22.27
C ALA A 14 -39.51 25.37 22.34
N ALA A 15 -40.79 24.96 22.38
CA ALA A 15 -41.15 23.56 22.59
C ALA A 15 -41.90 22.88 21.42
N ALA A 16 -41.96 23.48 20.22
CA ALA A 16 -42.71 22.91 19.09
C ALA A 16 -41.90 22.54 17.85
N LEU A 17 -40.56 22.51 17.91
CA LEU A 17 -39.69 22.10 16.78
C LEU A 17 -38.90 20.81 17.02
N ALA A 18 -39.13 20.11 18.14
CA ALA A 18 -38.43 18.87 18.48
C ALA A 18 -39.17 17.57 18.12
N ALA A 19 -40.32 17.63 17.45
CA ALA A 19 -41.16 16.44 17.23
C ALA A 19 -41.21 15.93 15.77
N CYS A 20 -40.33 16.40 14.88
CA CYS A 20 -40.22 15.89 13.50
C CYS A 20 -38.77 15.55 13.11
N ALA A 21 -37.86 15.34 14.06
CA ALA A 21 -36.61 14.68 13.80
C ALA A 21 -36.83 13.16 13.81
N GLY A 22 -37.52 12.66 12.77
CA GLY A 22 -37.45 11.24 12.43
C GLY A 22 -35.97 10.87 12.31
N ASP A 23 -35.64 9.69 12.79
CA ASP A 23 -34.33 9.05 12.79
C ASP A 23 -33.69 9.07 11.38
N ARG A 24 -33.23 10.23 10.97
CA ARG A 24 -32.35 10.39 9.81
C ARG A 24 -30.98 10.05 10.32
N GLY A 25 -30.56 8.82 10.07
CA GLY A 25 -29.17 8.45 10.23
C GLY A 25 -28.24 9.54 9.65
N PRO A 26 -26.98 9.62 10.05
CA PRO A 26 -26.08 10.71 9.68
C PRO A 26 -26.17 10.99 8.17
N PRO A 27 -26.14 12.25 7.73
CA PRO A 27 -26.30 12.61 6.33
C PRO A 27 -25.34 11.81 5.47
N GLN A 28 -25.88 11.26 4.38
CA GLN A 28 -25.12 10.40 3.47
C GLN A 28 -23.90 11.15 2.92
N GLY A 29 -22.71 10.67 3.23
CA GLY A 29 -21.45 11.19 2.71
C GLY A 29 -20.52 11.89 3.73
N VAL A 30 -20.86 11.95 5.01
CA VAL A 30 -20.01 12.60 6.02
C VAL A 30 -19.29 11.53 6.83
N THR A 31 -17.97 11.41 6.62
CA THR A 31 -17.09 10.72 7.54
C THR A 31 -16.96 11.55 8.83
N PRO A 32 -16.77 10.95 10.03
CA PRO A 32 -16.47 11.69 11.25
C PRO A 32 -15.09 12.38 11.20
N TYR A 33 -14.28 12.07 10.20
CA TYR A 33 -12.93 12.58 10.04
C TYR A 33 -12.87 13.67 8.97
N GLN A 34 -11.97 14.64 9.15
CA GLN A 34 -11.70 15.70 8.18
C GLN A 34 -10.38 15.43 7.45
N PRO A 35 -10.35 15.56 6.12
CA PRO A 35 -9.10 15.51 5.37
C PRO A 35 -8.17 16.64 5.83
N SER A 36 -6.85 16.36 5.85
CA SER A 36 -5.86 17.43 6.05
C SER A 36 -5.92 18.46 4.92
N PRO A 37 -5.44 19.69 5.12
CA PRO A 37 -5.55 20.73 4.10
C PRO A 37 -5.00 20.33 2.73
N GLY A 38 -3.83 19.67 2.69
CA GLY A 38 -3.25 19.17 1.46
C GLY A 38 -4.11 18.06 0.81
N MET A 39 -4.62 17.14 1.62
CA MET A 39 -5.50 16.07 1.14
C MET A 39 -6.83 16.63 0.62
N ALA A 40 -7.43 17.59 1.33
CA ALA A 40 -8.65 18.27 0.91
C ALA A 40 -8.48 18.98 -0.44
N ALA A 41 -7.34 19.63 -0.67
CA ALA A 41 -7.05 20.31 -1.93
C ALA A 41 -6.96 19.33 -3.10
N VAL A 42 -6.29 18.18 -2.94
CA VAL A 42 -6.21 17.12 -3.97
C VAL A 42 -7.58 16.51 -4.24
N LEU A 43 -8.36 16.24 -3.19
CA LEU A 43 -9.72 15.72 -3.35
C LEU A 43 -10.63 16.73 -4.07
N GLN A 44 -10.51 18.04 -3.78
CA GLN A 44 -11.26 19.08 -4.47
C GLN A 44 -10.90 19.14 -5.95
N GLU A 45 -9.60 19.03 -6.29
CA GLU A 45 -9.19 19.02 -7.68
C GLU A 45 -9.73 17.79 -8.42
N ARG A 46 -9.71 16.62 -7.78
CA ARG A 46 -10.34 15.42 -8.34
C ARG A 46 -11.85 15.61 -8.61
N LEU A 47 -12.55 16.33 -7.73
CA LEU A 47 -13.95 16.69 -7.97
C LEU A 47 -14.10 17.67 -9.13
N ASN A 48 -13.21 18.67 -9.27
CA ASN A 48 -13.17 19.60 -10.41
C ASN A 48 -13.00 18.85 -11.74
N MET A 49 -12.22 17.76 -11.75
CA MET A 49 -12.06 16.87 -12.90
C MET A 49 -13.29 15.98 -13.18
N ARG A 50 -14.38 16.14 -12.39
CA ARG A 50 -15.62 15.35 -12.48
C ARG A 50 -15.39 13.83 -12.38
N ALA A 51 -14.41 13.42 -11.57
CA ALA A 51 -14.12 12.02 -11.36
C ALA A 51 -15.30 11.32 -10.64
N ALA A 52 -15.96 10.43 -11.38
CA ALA A 52 -17.11 9.67 -10.87
C ALA A 52 -16.66 8.50 -9.96
N ASP A 53 -17.62 7.92 -9.23
CA ASP A 53 -17.41 6.62 -8.57
C ASP A 53 -17.29 5.54 -9.65
N PRO A 54 -16.17 4.79 -9.71
CA PRO A 54 -15.96 3.71 -10.68
C PRO A 54 -17.12 2.70 -10.72
N ALA A 55 -17.73 2.42 -9.56
CA ALA A 55 -18.86 1.49 -9.45
C ALA A 55 -20.16 1.97 -10.14
N SER A 56 -20.22 3.21 -10.60
CA SER A 56 -21.33 3.77 -11.36
C SER A 56 -21.14 3.67 -12.89
N LEU A 57 -20.01 3.13 -13.33
CA LEU A 57 -19.57 3.15 -14.72
C LEU A 57 -19.40 1.74 -15.30
N SER A 58 -19.30 1.65 -16.62
CA SER A 58 -18.76 0.45 -17.26
C SER A 58 -17.28 0.24 -16.87
N VAL A 59 -16.75 -0.97 -17.02
CA VAL A 59 -15.36 -1.29 -16.68
C VAL A 59 -14.38 -0.39 -17.44
N GLU A 60 -14.62 -0.18 -18.75
CA GLU A 60 -13.77 0.64 -19.60
C GLU A 60 -13.73 2.09 -19.11
N ARG A 61 -14.90 2.66 -18.80
CA ARG A 61 -15.01 4.04 -18.29
C ARG A 61 -14.45 4.17 -16.88
N ALA A 62 -14.62 3.15 -16.05
CA ALA A 62 -14.06 3.13 -14.70
C ALA A 62 -12.51 3.20 -14.71
N ARG A 63 -11.88 2.60 -15.72
CA ARG A 63 -10.43 2.62 -15.90
C ARG A 63 -9.87 3.98 -16.38
N GLU A 64 -10.74 4.86 -16.87
CA GLU A 64 -10.40 6.21 -17.32
C GLU A 64 -10.63 7.29 -16.27
N VAL A 65 -11.23 6.93 -15.12
CA VAL A 65 -11.53 7.89 -14.05
C VAL A 65 -10.23 8.47 -13.48
N PRO A 66 -10.08 9.81 -13.41
CA PRO A 66 -8.93 10.44 -12.80
C PRO A 66 -8.71 9.99 -11.35
N ASN A 67 -7.50 9.54 -11.04
CA ASN A 67 -7.07 9.17 -9.68
C ASN A 67 -6.52 10.39 -8.92
N LEU A 68 -6.03 10.19 -7.69
CA LEU A 68 -5.46 11.27 -6.87
C LEU A 68 -4.13 11.81 -7.42
N ILE A 69 -3.32 10.96 -8.05
CA ILE A 69 -2.07 11.41 -8.69
C ILE A 69 -2.35 12.33 -9.87
N ALA A 70 -3.31 11.97 -10.72
CA ALA A 70 -3.75 12.84 -11.83
C ALA A 70 -4.30 14.19 -11.31
N ALA A 71 -5.08 14.17 -10.23
CA ALA A 71 -5.58 15.39 -9.61
C ALA A 71 -4.43 16.24 -9.04
N MET A 72 -3.49 15.63 -8.33
CA MET A 72 -2.31 16.32 -7.82
C MET A 72 -1.49 16.98 -8.94
N GLN A 73 -1.30 16.30 -10.05
CA GLN A 73 -0.54 16.79 -11.20
C GLN A 73 -1.27 17.92 -11.96
N ALA A 74 -2.60 17.94 -11.93
CA ALA A 74 -3.42 18.99 -12.54
C ALA A 74 -3.43 20.30 -11.70
N MET A 75 -3.06 20.23 -10.42
CA MET A 75 -3.04 21.41 -9.56
C MET A 75 -1.98 22.43 -10.00
N PRO A 76 -2.28 23.73 -9.94
CA PRO A 76 -1.28 24.78 -10.22
C PRO A 76 -0.04 24.63 -9.34
N ASN A 77 1.13 24.97 -9.90
CA ASN A 77 2.36 25.01 -9.13
C ASN A 77 2.28 26.04 -8.01
N VAL A 78 2.43 25.60 -6.77
CA VAL A 78 2.50 26.48 -5.61
C VAL A 78 3.96 26.83 -5.35
N ARG A 79 4.28 28.13 -5.17
CA ARG A 79 5.66 28.58 -4.85
C ARG A 79 6.18 27.81 -3.64
N GLY A 80 7.35 27.17 -3.80
CA GLY A 80 8.03 26.43 -2.73
C GLY A 80 7.71 24.94 -2.65
N LEU A 81 6.79 24.42 -3.46
CA LEU A 81 6.59 22.99 -3.61
C LEU A 81 7.22 22.50 -4.93
N PRO A 82 7.95 21.38 -4.92
CA PRO A 82 8.49 20.81 -6.16
C PRO A 82 7.35 20.55 -7.16
N ALA A 83 7.49 21.07 -8.37
CA ALA A 83 6.51 20.86 -9.44
C ALA A 83 6.67 19.51 -10.12
N ASP A 84 7.88 18.96 -10.02
CA ASP A 84 8.28 17.81 -10.82
C ASP A 84 8.20 16.52 -10.01
N SER A 85 7.83 15.44 -10.70
CA SER A 85 7.98 14.08 -10.17
C SER A 85 9.40 13.88 -9.62
N PRO A 86 9.54 13.13 -8.52
CA PRO A 86 10.86 12.88 -7.92
C PRO A 86 11.85 12.41 -8.98
N ASN A 87 12.97 13.12 -9.11
CA ASN A 87 13.97 12.78 -10.10
C ASN A 87 14.59 11.41 -9.78
N VAL A 88 14.29 10.43 -10.64
CA VAL A 88 14.94 9.12 -10.67
C VAL A 88 15.66 9.04 -12.01
N PRO A 89 17.00 9.01 -12.01
CA PRO A 89 17.82 9.14 -13.23
C PRO A 89 17.46 8.15 -14.34
N VAL A 90 17.10 6.92 -13.97
CA VAL A 90 16.71 5.91 -14.96
C VAL A 90 15.32 5.38 -14.61
N VAL A 91 14.37 5.65 -15.50
CA VAL A 91 13.04 5.02 -15.48
C VAL A 91 12.79 4.44 -16.85
N ARG A 92 12.55 3.13 -16.92
CA ARG A 92 12.34 2.45 -18.20
C ARG A 92 11.36 1.29 -18.09
N PRO A 93 10.63 0.96 -19.18
CA PRO A 93 9.79 -0.22 -19.20
C PRO A 93 10.63 -1.50 -19.09
N VAL A 94 10.03 -2.53 -18.49
CA VAL A 94 10.50 -3.91 -18.49
C VAL A 94 9.31 -4.83 -18.72
N THR A 95 9.58 -6.05 -19.18
CA THR A 95 8.55 -7.08 -19.36
C THR A 95 8.80 -8.19 -18.37
N ALA A 96 7.89 -8.33 -17.41
CA ALA A 96 7.94 -9.39 -16.41
C ALA A 96 7.24 -10.66 -16.93
N SER A 97 7.59 -11.80 -16.34
CA SER A 97 6.88 -13.06 -16.58
C SER A 97 5.79 -13.24 -15.54
N GLY A 98 4.54 -13.33 -15.99
CA GLY A 98 3.42 -13.85 -15.21
C GLY A 98 3.29 -15.36 -15.37
N MET A 99 2.26 -15.94 -14.77
CA MET A 99 1.99 -17.39 -14.89
C MET A 99 1.59 -17.76 -16.32
N ASP A 100 0.72 -16.95 -16.93
CA ASP A 100 0.13 -17.23 -18.25
C ASP A 100 0.50 -16.16 -19.30
N GLY A 101 1.66 -15.53 -19.16
CA GLY A 101 2.12 -14.56 -20.15
C GLY A 101 2.93 -13.40 -19.59
N ALA A 102 3.22 -12.45 -20.49
CA ALA A 102 4.00 -11.28 -20.17
C ALA A 102 3.18 -10.25 -19.37
N LEU A 103 3.82 -9.64 -18.38
CA LEU A 103 3.27 -8.54 -17.60
C LEU A 103 4.06 -7.25 -17.87
N PRO A 104 3.39 -6.10 -18.00
CA PRO A 104 4.09 -4.84 -18.11
C PRO A 104 4.76 -4.51 -16.77
N GLY A 105 5.98 -3.99 -16.82
CA GLY A 105 6.69 -3.51 -15.65
C GLY A 105 7.39 -2.19 -15.91
N ARG A 106 7.82 -1.56 -14.83
CA ARG A 106 8.62 -0.33 -14.88
C ARG A 106 9.74 -0.39 -13.85
N LEU A 107 10.96 -0.18 -14.31
CA LEU A 107 12.17 -0.18 -13.49
C LEU A 107 12.55 1.25 -13.15
N TYR A 108 12.87 1.48 -11.88
CA TYR A 108 13.35 2.74 -11.35
C TYR A 108 14.71 2.53 -10.70
N GLN A 109 15.75 3.19 -11.24
CA GLN A 109 17.11 3.11 -10.71
C GLN A 109 17.55 4.51 -10.27
N PRO A 110 17.59 4.78 -8.96
CA PRO A 110 17.89 6.12 -8.44
C PRO A 110 19.39 6.45 -8.48
N SER A 111 20.24 5.44 -8.69
CA SER A 111 21.70 5.61 -8.77
C SER A 111 22.34 4.48 -9.57
N THR A 112 23.64 4.64 -9.85
CA THR A 112 24.49 3.60 -10.47
C THR A 112 25.10 2.64 -9.42
N ALA A 113 24.78 2.80 -8.14
CA ALA A 113 25.25 1.92 -7.06
C ALA A 113 24.82 0.47 -7.33
N ARG A 114 25.71 -0.46 -7.02
CA ARG A 114 25.46 -1.89 -7.20
C ARG A 114 25.35 -2.60 -5.85
N GLY A 115 24.62 -3.73 -5.86
CA GLY A 115 24.39 -4.52 -4.65
C GLY A 115 23.38 -3.86 -3.68
N THR A 116 22.59 -2.88 -4.16
CA THR A 116 21.51 -2.31 -3.37
C THR A 116 20.38 -3.34 -3.20
N PRO A 117 19.53 -3.22 -2.17
CA PRO A 117 18.32 -4.01 -2.11
C PRO A 117 17.40 -3.74 -3.32
N LEU A 118 16.52 -4.72 -3.63
CA LEU A 118 15.46 -4.60 -4.62
C LEU A 118 14.12 -4.45 -3.92
N ILE A 119 13.34 -3.46 -4.31
CA ILE A 119 11.91 -3.38 -3.98
C ILE A 119 11.12 -3.88 -5.19
N ILE A 120 10.35 -4.94 -5.01
CA ILE A 120 9.35 -5.39 -5.98
C ILE A 120 8.02 -4.80 -5.52
N TYR A 121 7.42 -3.95 -6.36
CA TYR A 121 6.25 -3.17 -6.01
C TYR A 121 5.05 -3.57 -6.86
N PHE A 122 3.95 -3.90 -6.20
CA PHE A 122 2.66 -4.15 -6.81
C PHE A 122 1.76 -2.91 -6.66
N PRO A 123 1.40 -2.26 -7.78
CA PRO A 123 0.48 -1.12 -7.77
C PRO A 123 -0.85 -1.45 -7.11
N GLY A 124 -1.50 -0.42 -6.59
CA GLY A 124 -2.84 -0.50 -6.05
C GLY A 124 -3.94 -0.52 -7.12
N GLY A 125 -5.12 -0.06 -6.72
CA GLY A 125 -6.34 -0.07 -7.50
C GLY A 125 -7.39 -0.99 -6.87
N THR A 126 -8.22 -1.61 -7.73
CA THR A 126 -9.35 -2.44 -7.29
C THR A 126 -9.37 -3.84 -7.91
N TRP A 127 -8.23 -4.36 -8.42
CA TRP A 127 -8.12 -5.45 -9.40
C TRP A 127 -8.73 -5.13 -10.77
N VAL A 128 -9.69 -4.20 -10.86
CA VAL A 128 -10.38 -3.78 -12.10
C VAL A 128 -9.77 -2.52 -12.67
N THR A 129 -9.46 -1.56 -11.81
CA THR A 129 -8.85 -0.26 -12.12
C THR A 129 -7.46 -0.17 -11.49
N GLY A 130 -6.72 0.84 -11.86
CA GLY A 130 -5.36 1.08 -11.40
C GLY A 130 -4.32 0.39 -12.29
N GLY A 131 -3.08 0.81 -12.14
CA GLY A 131 -1.95 0.28 -12.91
C GLY A 131 -0.66 1.09 -12.69
N LEU A 132 0.34 0.80 -13.52
CA LEU A 132 1.68 1.40 -13.40
C LEU A 132 1.69 2.93 -13.42
N ASN A 133 0.84 3.55 -14.24
CA ASN A 133 0.80 5.00 -14.35
C ASN A 133 0.13 5.66 -13.14
N ASP A 134 -0.86 4.99 -12.59
CA ASP A 134 -1.64 5.50 -11.44
C ASP A 134 -0.82 5.52 -10.15
N TYR A 135 0.22 4.69 -10.06
CA TYR A 135 1.09 4.53 -8.88
C TYR A 135 2.57 4.81 -9.19
N ASP A 136 2.86 5.51 -10.29
CA ASP A 136 4.23 5.85 -10.70
C ASP A 136 4.94 6.70 -9.63
N GLU A 137 4.25 7.67 -9.05
CA GLU A 137 4.81 8.53 -8.00
C GLU A 137 5.20 7.75 -6.75
N SER A 138 4.38 6.79 -6.32
CA SER A 138 4.69 5.93 -5.17
C SER A 138 5.98 5.14 -5.38
N ALA A 139 6.14 4.55 -6.56
CA ALA A 139 7.35 3.80 -6.92
C ALA A 139 8.58 4.71 -7.01
N ARG A 140 8.44 5.93 -7.56
CA ARG A 140 9.50 6.95 -7.61
C ARG A 140 9.91 7.40 -6.22
N GLN A 141 8.95 7.68 -5.33
CA GLN A 141 9.23 8.07 -3.95
C GLN A 141 9.97 6.98 -3.20
N LEU A 142 9.56 5.72 -3.34
CA LEU A 142 10.28 4.58 -2.75
C LEU A 142 11.71 4.51 -3.28
N ALA A 143 11.93 4.60 -4.60
CA ALA A 143 13.26 4.57 -5.18
C ALA A 143 14.14 5.73 -4.68
N ARG A 144 13.63 6.96 -4.71
CA ARG A 144 14.36 8.16 -4.28
C ARG A 144 14.71 8.14 -2.81
N ARG A 145 13.74 7.82 -1.94
CA ARG A 145 13.93 7.88 -0.47
C ARG A 145 14.79 6.74 0.06
N THR A 146 14.70 5.56 -0.55
CA THR A 146 15.56 4.44 -0.17
C THR A 146 16.94 4.50 -0.81
N GLY A 147 17.05 5.02 -2.03
CA GLY A 147 18.24 4.91 -2.88
C GLY A 147 18.35 3.52 -3.51
N TRP A 148 17.31 2.71 -3.50
CA TRP A 148 17.29 1.34 -3.98
C TRP A 148 16.60 1.20 -5.32
N VAL A 149 16.92 0.12 -6.03
CA VAL A 149 16.21 -0.25 -7.25
C VAL A 149 14.78 -0.64 -6.88
N VAL A 150 13.82 -0.09 -7.64
CA VAL A 150 12.40 -0.49 -7.55
C VAL A 150 11.98 -1.05 -8.91
N VAL A 151 11.29 -2.18 -8.90
CA VAL A 151 10.57 -2.69 -10.07
C VAL A 151 9.09 -2.77 -9.76
N ALA A 152 8.30 -1.93 -10.42
CA ALA A 152 6.85 -2.00 -10.35
C ALA A 152 6.33 -2.98 -11.40
N ILE A 153 5.43 -3.88 -11.00
CA ILE A 153 4.84 -4.89 -11.88
C ILE A 153 3.35 -4.60 -12.05
N GLY A 154 2.93 -4.27 -13.27
CA GLY A 154 1.54 -4.11 -13.62
C GLY A 154 0.86 -5.47 -13.75
N MET A 155 -0.26 -5.64 -13.06
CA MET A 155 -1.00 -6.89 -13.06
C MET A 155 -2.06 -6.91 -14.16
N ARG A 156 -2.45 -8.10 -14.61
CA ARG A 156 -3.68 -8.27 -15.40
C ARG A 156 -4.88 -7.79 -14.57
N ARG A 157 -5.99 -7.50 -15.21
CA ARG A 157 -7.16 -6.90 -14.54
C ARG A 157 -8.42 -7.73 -14.75
N ALA A 158 -9.29 -7.65 -13.76
CA ALA A 158 -10.66 -8.19 -13.86
C ALA A 158 -11.55 -7.25 -14.70
N PRO A 159 -12.59 -7.76 -15.36
CA PRO A 159 -13.05 -9.15 -15.35
C PRO A 159 -12.32 -10.07 -16.34
N GLU A 160 -11.39 -9.57 -17.15
CA GLU A 160 -10.68 -10.36 -18.16
C GLU A 160 -9.80 -11.43 -17.50
N THR A 161 -9.31 -11.16 -16.30
CA THR A 161 -8.56 -12.10 -15.46
C THR A 161 -9.14 -12.11 -14.06
N THR A 162 -9.69 -13.24 -13.64
CA THR A 162 -10.33 -13.39 -12.35
C THR A 162 -9.44 -14.11 -11.34
N PHE A 163 -9.89 -14.16 -10.07
CA PHE A 163 -9.23 -14.93 -9.03
C PHE A 163 -9.17 -16.43 -9.38
N PRO A 164 -8.05 -17.15 -9.17
CA PRO A 164 -6.83 -16.69 -8.49
C PRO A 164 -5.70 -16.19 -9.42
N ALA A 165 -5.91 -16.13 -10.74
CA ALA A 165 -4.84 -15.97 -11.73
C ALA A 165 -3.94 -14.73 -11.50
N ILE A 166 -4.50 -13.61 -11.00
CA ILE A 166 -3.69 -12.41 -10.70
C ILE A 166 -2.72 -12.69 -9.51
N HIS A 167 -3.11 -13.51 -8.54
CA HIS A 167 -2.22 -13.92 -7.44
C HIS A 167 -1.10 -14.84 -7.92
N ASP A 168 -1.40 -15.75 -8.83
CA ASP A 168 -0.40 -16.64 -9.45
C ASP A 168 0.58 -15.84 -10.31
N ASP A 169 0.10 -14.82 -11.03
CA ASP A 169 0.95 -13.86 -11.76
C ASP A 169 1.89 -13.11 -10.82
N ALA A 170 1.39 -12.62 -9.68
CA ALA A 170 2.22 -11.88 -8.71
C ALA A 170 3.36 -12.74 -8.17
N PHE A 171 3.09 -14.02 -7.89
CA PHE A 171 4.13 -14.95 -7.46
C PHE A 171 5.15 -15.25 -8.57
N ALA A 172 4.71 -15.47 -9.81
CA ALA A 172 5.61 -15.68 -10.95
C ALA A 172 6.49 -14.43 -11.20
N ALA A 173 5.89 -13.23 -11.13
CA ALA A 173 6.60 -11.95 -11.28
C ALA A 173 7.63 -11.73 -10.15
N TYR A 174 7.34 -12.15 -8.92
CA TYR A 174 8.31 -12.14 -7.83
C TYR A 174 9.54 -12.98 -8.13
N GLN A 175 9.34 -14.21 -8.62
CA GLN A 175 10.44 -15.11 -8.98
C GLN A 175 11.26 -14.54 -10.14
N TRP A 176 10.59 -14.01 -11.17
CA TRP A 176 11.20 -13.35 -12.31
C TRP A 176 12.04 -12.14 -11.88
N ALA A 177 11.48 -11.21 -11.10
CA ALA A 177 12.18 -10.01 -10.66
C ALA A 177 13.42 -10.35 -9.81
N ARG A 178 13.32 -11.36 -8.96
CA ARG A 178 14.45 -11.86 -8.18
C ARG A 178 15.57 -12.42 -9.07
N ALA A 179 15.24 -13.16 -10.13
CA ALA A 179 16.21 -13.71 -11.07
C ALA A 179 16.97 -12.60 -11.83
N HIS A 180 16.27 -11.50 -12.17
CA HIS A 180 16.84 -10.37 -12.94
C HIS A 180 17.46 -9.26 -12.07
N ALA A 181 17.39 -9.36 -10.75
CA ALA A 181 17.87 -8.33 -9.83
C ALA A 181 19.29 -7.85 -10.11
N ARG A 182 20.22 -8.78 -10.41
CA ARG A 182 21.63 -8.45 -10.69
C ARG A 182 21.83 -7.63 -11.95
N GLU A 183 20.99 -7.83 -12.97
CA GLU A 183 21.03 -7.07 -14.21
C GLU A 183 20.72 -5.58 -13.96
N TRP A 184 19.90 -5.31 -12.94
CA TRP A 184 19.54 -3.97 -12.51
C TRP A 184 20.47 -3.38 -11.45
N GLY A 185 21.55 -4.08 -11.10
CA GLY A 185 22.48 -3.66 -10.06
C GLY A 185 21.98 -3.93 -8.64
N ALA A 186 20.89 -4.66 -8.47
CA ALA A 186 20.35 -5.03 -7.17
C ALA A 186 20.86 -6.39 -6.68
N ASP A 187 20.79 -6.62 -5.37
CA ASP A 187 21.17 -7.89 -4.74
C ASP A 187 19.94 -8.83 -4.64
N PRO A 188 19.93 -9.98 -5.33
CA PRO A 188 18.84 -10.95 -5.26
C PRO A 188 18.68 -11.62 -3.88
N ALA A 189 19.63 -11.41 -2.96
CA ALA A 189 19.53 -11.85 -1.57
C ALA A 189 18.96 -10.78 -0.63
N ARG A 190 18.61 -9.60 -1.15
CA ARG A 190 18.11 -8.46 -0.37
C ARG A 190 16.85 -7.88 -1.04
N ILE A 191 15.68 -8.49 -0.78
CA ILE A 191 14.43 -8.16 -1.48
C ILE A 191 13.37 -7.73 -0.49
N ALA A 192 12.72 -6.61 -0.76
CA ALA A 192 11.44 -6.23 -0.15
C ALA A 192 10.30 -6.42 -1.16
N LEU A 193 9.15 -6.90 -0.69
CA LEU A 193 7.89 -6.78 -1.40
C LEU A 193 7.10 -5.60 -0.85
N ALA A 194 6.60 -4.77 -1.73
CA ALA A 194 5.79 -3.61 -1.39
C ALA A 194 4.51 -3.60 -2.24
N GLY A 195 3.45 -3.01 -1.72
CA GLY A 195 2.24 -2.78 -2.51
C GLY A 195 1.23 -1.89 -1.80
N GLU A 196 0.28 -1.39 -2.57
CA GLU A 196 -0.81 -0.52 -2.10
C GLU A 196 -2.18 -1.17 -2.35
N GLY A 197 -3.11 -1.01 -1.42
CA GLY A 197 -4.45 -1.56 -1.56
C GLY A 197 -4.46 -3.06 -1.90
N VAL A 198 -4.95 -3.39 -3.10
CA VAL A 198 -4.90 -4.77 -3.64
C VAL A 198 -3.47 -5.23 -3.93
N GLY A 199 -2.56 -4.31 -4.27
CA GLY A 199 -1.13 -4.62 -4.42
C GLY A 199 -0.48 -5.06 -3.12
N ALA A 200 -0.91 -4.52 -1.97
CA ALA A 200 -0.48 -4.96 -0.65
C ALA A 200 -1.01 -6.37 -0.32
N ASN A 201 -2.25 -6.68 -0.73
CA ASN A 201 -2.79 -8.04 -0.68
C ASN A 201 -1.91 -9.02 -1.48
N LEU A 202 -1.57 -8.66 -2.72
CA LEU A 202 -0.69 -9.48 -3.57
C LEU A 202 0.71 -9.65 -2.98
N ALA A 203 1.29 -8.61 -2.37
CA ALA A 203 2.61 -8.67 -1.74
C ALA A 203 2.64 -9.67 -0.58
N LEU A 204 1.64 -9.61 0.32
CA LEU A 204 1.56 -10.55 1.44
C LEU A 204 1.26 -11.97 0.96
N SER A 205 0.30 -12.15 0.05
CA SER A 205 -0.02 -13.46 -0.54
C SER A 205 1.19 -14.08 -1.25
N THR A 206 1.99 -13.28 -1.95
CA THR A 206 3.23 -13.74 -2.60
C THR A 206 4.26 -14.22 -1.58
N ALA A 207 4.41 -13.55 -0.44
CA ALA A 207 5.30 -14.00 0.63
C ALA A 207 4.83 -15.32 1.26
N LEU A 208 3.53 -15.47 1.46
CA LEU A 208 2.92 -16.71 1.93
C LEU A 208 3.15 -17.85 0.93
N PHE A 209 2.93 -17.63 -0.36
CA PHE A 209 3.21 -18.61 -1.40
C PHE A 209 4.68 -19.01 -1.45
N ALA A 210 5.59 -18.04 -1.29
CA ALA A 210 7.02 -18.34 -1.23
C ALA A 210 7.35 -19.28 -0.06
N ARG A 211 6.76 -19.03 1.13
CA ARG A 211 6.90 -19.90 2.30
C ARG A 211 6.36 -21.28 2.04
N GLU A 212 5.13 -21.39 1.57
CA GLU A 212 4.44 -22.66 1.32
C GLU A 212 5.15 -23.55 0.27
N ARG A 213 5.75 -22.91 -0.72
CA ARG A 213 6.46 -23.62 -1.82
C ARG A 213 7.97 -23.77 -1.59
N GLY A 214 8.48 -23.41 -0.40
CA GLY A 214 9.91 -23.49 -0.08
C GLY A 214 10.78 -22.55 -0.92
N VAL A 215 10.19 -21.53 -1.54
CA VAL A 215 10.92 -20.47 -2.25
C VAL A 215 11.39 -19.46 -1.24
N ARG A 216 12.59 -18.90 -1.45
CA ARG A 216 13.08 -17.84 -0.58
C ARG A 216 12.07 -16.70 -0.47
N MET A 217 11.63 -16.42 0.75
CA MET A 217 10.77 -15.28 1.06
C MET A 217 11.50 -13.94 0.88
N PRO A 218 10.76 -12.83 0.69
CA PRO A 218 11.34 -11.49 0.82
C PRO A 218 11.89 -11.26 2.22
N ASP A 219 12.71 -10.24 2.36
CA ASP A 219 13.35 -9.87 3.62
C ASP A 219 12.56 -8.83 4.41
N HIS A 220 11.59 -8.18 3.75
CA HIS A 220 10.67 -7.20 4.33
C HIS A 220 9.37 -7.10 3.52
N LEU A 221 8.25 -6.82 4.19
CA LEU A 221 6.97 -6.48 3.57
C LEU A 221 6.61 -5.01 3.88
N LEU A 222 6.24 -4.24 2.85
CA LEU A 222 5.67 -2.91 2.99
C LEU A 222 4.24 -2.93 2.46
N LEU A 223 3.27 -2.84 3.37
CA LEU A 223 1.84 -2.93 3.08
C LEU A 223 1.21 -1.55 3.29
N ILE A 224 0.83 -0.90 2.21
CA ILE A 224 0.28 0.45 2.21
C ILE A 224 -1.22 0.36 2.00
N THR A 225 -2.02 0.89 2.92
CA THR A 225 -3.50 0.84 2.90
C THR A 225 -4.05 -0.52 2.43
N PRO A 226 -3.63 -1.64 3.07
CA PRO A 226 -3.83 -2.96 2.51
C PRO A 226 -5.30 -3.36 2.45
N LEU A 227 -5.72 -3.96 1.32
CA LEU A 227 -6.94 -4.74 1.28
C LEU A 227 -6.65 -6.08 1.97
N ALA A 228 -6.91 -6.14 3.27
CA ALA A 228 -6.59 -7.29 4.11
C ALA A 228 -7.79 -8.18 4.42
N GLY A 229 -9.01 -7.68 4.22
CA GLY A 229 -10.25 -8.42 4.41
C GLY A 229 -11.22 -8.19 3.26
N THR A 230 -12.16 -9.09 3.11
CA THR A 230 -13.17 -9.07 2.03
C THR A 230 -14.54 -8.60 2.51
N THR A 231 -14.73 -8.46 3.81
CA THR A 231 -16.01 -7.99 4.37
C THR A 231 -16.28 -6.53 4.01
N LEU A 232 -17.55 -6.24 3.68
CA LEU A 232 -18.05 -4.89 3.42
C LEU A 232 -18.73 -4.27 4.65
N SER A 233 -18.40 -4.75 5.85
CA SER A 233 -18.93 -4.28 7.13
C SER A 233 -17.79 -4.03 8.12
N GLY A 234 -18.10 -3.33 9.22
CA GLY A 234 -17.15 -3.03 10.28
C GLY A 234 -16.82 -1.55 10.40
N PRO A 235 -16.06 -1.17 11.46
CA PRO A 235 -15.94 0.23 11.87
C PRO A 235 -15.50 1.18 10.74
N SER A 236 -14.45 0.86 9.99
CA SER A 236 -14.00 1.77 8.92
C SER A 236 -14.89 1.75 7.69
N MET A 237 -15.60 0.65 7.42
CA MET A 237 -16.64 0.60 6.39
C MET A 237 -17.85 1.43 6.76
N ASP A 238 -18.14 1.60 8.04
CA ASP A 238 -19.27 2.39 8.52
C ASP A 238 -18.92 3.88 8.59
N ASP A 239 -17.73 4.24 9.05
CA ASP A 239 -17.30 5.63 9.18
C ASP A 239 -16.74 6.24 7.88
N SER A 240 -16.11 5.47 7.02
CA SER A 240 -15.41 5.93 5.82
C SER A 240 -15.89 5.27 4.51
N GLY A 241 -16.84 4.35 4.56
CA GLY A 241 -17.30 3.60 3.38
C GLY A 241 -18.02 4.43 2.31
N ARG A 242 -18.23 5.74 2.55
CA ARG A 242 -18.75 6.71 1.57
C ARG A 242 -17.72 7.77 1.18
N SER A 243 -16.51 7.70 1.75
CA SER A 243 -15.45 8.67 1.51
C SER A 243 -14.74 8.40 0.20
N LEU A 244 -14.43 9.46 -0.54
CA LEU A 244 -13.63 9.36 -1.76
C LEU A 244 -12.12 9.24 -1.40
N PRO A 245 -11.31 8.63 -2.24
CA PRO A 245 -11.62 8.10 -3.59
C PRO A 245 -12.21 6.68 -3.60
N LEU A 246 -12.11 5.93 -2.49
CA LEU A 246 -12.58 4.55 -2.39
C LEU A 246 -13.85 4.48 -1.53
N THR A 247 -14.89 3.87 -2.07
CA THR A 247 -16.16 3.67 -1.35
C THR A 247 -16.41 2.19 -1.09
N ARG A 248 -17.26 1.87 -0.09
CA ARG A 248 -17.78 0.50 0.13
C ARG A 248 -18.35 -0.08 -1.17
N ARG A 249 -19.10 0.76 -1.92
CA ARG A 249 -19.71 0.36 -3.19
C ARG A 249 -18.65 -0.02 -4.22
N THR A 250 -17.57 0.77 -4.32
CA THR A 250 -16.45 0.48 -5.23
C THR A 250 -15.74 -0.82 -4.85
N VAL A 251 -15.52 -1.07 -3.55
CA VAL A 251 -14.93 -2.33 -3.07
C VAL A 251 -15.81 -3.53 -3.46
N GLY A 252 -17.11 -3.48 -3.17
CA GLY A 252 -18.05 -4.55 -3.53
C GLY A 252 -18.18 -4.77 -5.04
N TRP A 253 -18.22 -3.66 -5.82
CA TRP A 253 -18.21 -3.71 -7.27
C TRP A 253 -16.97 -4.41 -7.84
N ALA A 254 -15.81 -4.17 -7.25
CA ALA A 254 -14.55 -4.78 -7.67
C ALA A 254 -14.50 -6.26 -7.30
N GLN A 255 -14.92 -6.64 -6.10
CA GLN A 255 -15.00 -8.03 -5.65
C GLN A 255 -15.86 -8.88 -6.60
N GLN A 256 -17.07 -8.39 -6.96
CA GLN A 256 -17.98 -9.07 -7.89
C GLN A 256 -17.40 -9.29 -9.30
N ARG A 257 -16.39 -8.54 -9.69
CA ARG A 257 -15.71 -8.67 -10.99
C ARG A 257 -14.46 -9.52 -10.90
N TYR A 258 -13.85 -9.53 -9.74
CA TYR A 258 -12.62 -10.29 -9.51
C TYR A 258 -12.89 -11.76 -9.17
N THR A 259 -13.96 -12.03 -8.44
CA THR A 259 -14.37 -13.40 -8.09
C THR A 259 -15.48 -13.90 -9.03
N THR A 260 -15.49 -15.19 -9.27
CA THR A 260 -16.54 -15.89 -10.05
C THR A 260 -17.57 -16.59 -9.15
N ASP A 261 -17.27 -16.68 -7.84
CA ASP A 261 -18.12 -17.27 -6.81
C ASP A 261 -17.84 -16.54 -5.48
N ASP A 262 -18.88 -16.18 -4.75
CA ASP A 262 -18.76 -15.47 -3.47
C ASP A 262 -17.96 -16.25 -2.41
N ARG A 263 -17.91 -17.57 -2.49
CA ARG A 263 -17.05 -18.39 -1.62
C ARG A 263 -15.57 -18.10 -1.78
N GLN A 264 -15.16 -17.63 -2.95
CA GLN A 264 -13.77 -17.19 -3.17
C GLN A 264 -13.38 -16.01 -2.30
N LEU A 265 -14.34 -15.18 -1.85
CA LEU A 265 -14.07 -14.10 -0.90
C LEU A 265 -13.58 -14.60 0.45
N LEU A 266 -13.85 -15.86 0.79
CA LEU A 266 -13.34 -16.52 2.01
C LEU A 266 -11.98 -17.21 1.78
N ASP A 267 -11.43 -17.14 0.56
CA ASP A 267 -10.12 -17.74 0.28
C ASP A 267 -9.03 -17.00 1.10
N PRO A 268 -8.16 -17.75 1.78
CA PRO A 268 -7.13 -17.15 2.63
C PRO A 268 -6.09 -16.31 1.89
N ARG A 269 -6.10 -16.29 0.56
CA ARG A 269 -5.28 -15.36 -0.26
C ARG A 269 -5.92 -14.00 -0.40
N LEU A 270 -7.25 -13.89 -0.24
CA LEU A 270 -8.01 -12.64 -0.26
C LEU A 270 -8.28 -12.11 1.15
N ASP A 271 -8.77 -12.97 2.05
CA ASP A 271 -9.04 -12.61 3.44
C ASP A 271 -7.82 -12.88 4.32
N LEU A 272 -6.83 -12.00 4.21
CA LEU A 272 -5.55 -12.11 4.89
C LEU A 272 -5.64 -11.80 6.39
N ALA A 273 -6.60 -10.95 6.80
CA ALA A 273 -6.79 -10.57 8.20
C ALA A 273 -7.31 -11.73 9.06
N ALA A 274 -8.03 -12.66 8.44
CA ALA A 274 -8.57 -13.86 9.12
C ALA A 274 -7.58 -15.04 9.17
N ARG A 275 -6.38 -14.90 8.60
CA ARG A 275 -5.42 -16.02 8.55
C ARG A 275 -4.82 -16.33 9.90
N PRO A 276 -4.82 -17.63 10.31
CA PRO A 276 -4.19 -18.06 11.57
C PRO A 276 -2.68 -18.32 11.44
N ASP A 277 -2.14 -18.42 10.22
CA ASP A 277 -0.79 -18.93 9.92
C ASP A 277 0.20 -17.81 9.49
N LEU A 278 0.17 -16.68 10.16
CA LEU A 278 1.03 -15.53 9.85
C LEU A 278 2.45 -15.66 10.44
N ALA A 279 2.71 -16.64 11.32
CA ALA A 279 4.01 -16.83 11.93
C ALA A 279 5.13 -17.09 10.90
N GLY A 280 6.34 -16.60 11.19
CA GLY A 280 7.51 -16.78 10.33
C GLY A 280 7.56 -15.89 9.08
N LEU A 281 6.59 -15.01 8.89
CA LEU A 281 6.66 -13.98 7.86
C LEU A 281 7.80 -12.97 8.15
N PRO A 282 8.32 -12.28 7.13
CA PRO A 282 9.37 -11.29 7.32
C PRO A 282 8.87 -10.08 8.11
N PRO A 283 9.78 -9.26 8.66
CA PRO A 283 9.42 -7.97 9.23
C PRO A 283 8.52 -7.19 8.30
N THR A 284 7.48 -6.58 8.85
CA THR A 284 6.41 -5.93 8.08
C THR A 284 6.21 -4.49 8.53
N THR A 285 6.08 -3.58 7.59
CA THR A 285 5.63 -2.21 7.82
C THR A 285 4.23 -2.04 7.23
N VAL A 286 3.29 -1.55 8.04
CA VAL A 286 1.92 -1.27 7.63
C VAL A 286 1.67 0.23 7.72
N VAL A 287 1.27 0.82 6.61
CA VAL A 287 0.89 2.23 6.49
C VAL A 287 -0.62 2.31 6.34
N LEU A 288 -1.30 3.05 7.19
CA LEU A 288 -2.75 3.17 7.19
C LEU A 288 -3.18 4.61 6.96
N ALA A 289 -4.27 4.81 6.24
CA ALA A 289 -4.95 6.08 6.11
C ALA A 289 -6.12 6.15 7.11
N GLN A 290 -6.38 7.33 7.68
CA GLN A 290 -7.46 7.49 8.65
C GLN A 290 -8.84 7.38 7.99
N ILE A 291 -9.01 7.99 6.82
CA ILE A 291 -10.26 8.08 6.09
C ILE A 291 -10.25 7.02 4.99
N ASP A 292 -10.28 5.76 5.40
CA ASP A 292 -10.17 4.64 4.47
C ASP A 292 -11.11 3.49 4.88
N PRO A 293 -12.02 3.05 4.02
CA PRO A 293 -12.88 1.90 4.32
C PRO A 293 -12.10 0.62 4.61
N LEU A 294 -10.85 0.49 4.15
CA LEU A 294 -10.00 -0.68 4.38
C LEU A 294 -9.21 -0.62 5.70
N ARG A 295 -9.27 0.50 6.44
CA ARG A 295 -8.45 0.72 7.65
C ARG A 295 -8.59 -0.39 8.68
N SER A 296 -9.82 -0.75 9.06
CA SER A 296 -10.04 -1.79 10.10
C SER A 296 -9.49 -3.15 9.70
N GLY A 297 -9.55 -3.51 8.41
CA GLY A 297 -8.91 -4.72 7.89
C GLY A 297 -7.39 -4.67 8.02
N GLY A 298 -6.79 -3.53 7.69
CA GLY A 298 -5.35 -3.30 7.87
C GLY A 298 -4.90 -3.31 9.32
N GLU A 299 -5.70 -2.75 10.25
CA GLU A 299 -5.47 -2.80 11.70
C GLU A 299 -5.54 -4.24 12.22
N ALA A 300 -6.56 -5.01 11.80
CA ALA A 300 -6.71 -6.41 12.17
C ALA A 300 -5.55 -7.28 11.66
N LEU A 301 -5.14 -7.09 10.41
CA LEU A 301 -3.96 -7.77 9.84
C LEU A 301 -2.70 -7.46 10.66
N ALA A 302 -2.46 -6.20 10.99
CA ALA A 302 -1.30 -5.79 11.76
C ALA A 302 -1.28 -6.41 13.16
N ALA A 303 -2.43 -6.45 13.84
CA ALA A 303 -2.59 -7.12 15.13
C ALA A 303 -2.35 -8.64 15.00
N GLY A 304 -2.86 -9.29 13.96
CA GLY A 304 -2.63 -10.71 13.66
C GLY A 304 -1.14 -11.02 13.44
N LEU A 305 -0.44 -10.20 12.66
CA LEU A 305 1.01 -10.33 12.45
C LEU A 305 1.79 -10.19 13.77
N GLN A 306 1.45 -9.20 14.60
CA GLN A 306 2.08 -9.00 15.92
C GLN A 306 1.81 -10.18 16.85
N ALA A 307 0.58 -10.67 16.92
CA ALA A 307 0.20 -11.84 17.71
C ALA A 307 0.92 -13.12 17.26
N ALA A 308 1.21 -13.23 15.95
CA ALA A 308 2.00 -14.32 15.38
C ALA A 308 3.53 -14.17 15.58
N GLY A 309 3.98 -13.16 16.34
CA GLY A 309 5.40 -12.89 16.61
C GLY A 309 6.17 -12.26 15.44
N VAL A 310 5.47 -11.76 14.42
CA VAL A 310 6.10 -11.02 13.32
C VAL A 310 6.41 -9.60 13.78
N ARG A 311 7.65 -9.15 13.62
CA ARG A 311 8.02 -7.77 13.92
C ARG A 311 7.28 -6.83 12.95
N THR A 312 6.29 -6.11 13.47
CA THR A 312 5.36 -5.30 12.67
C THR A 312 5.36 -3.86 13.17
N ASN A 313 5.75 -2.94 12.30
CA ASN A 313 5.66 -1.51 12.52
C ASN A 313 4.38 -0.99 11.85
N VAL A 314 3.49 -0.38 12.62
CA VAL A 314 2.21 0.14 12.12
C VAL A 314 2.13 1.63 12.37
N ARG A 315 1.66 2.39 11.38
CA ARG A 315 1.35 3.80 11.55
C ARG A 315 0.15 4.21 10.72
N MET A 316 -0.81 4.84 11.38
CA MET A 316 -1.93 5.53 10.74
C MET A 316 -1.56 7.01 10.55
N PHE A 317 -1.95 7.57 9.41
CA PHE A 317 -1.72 8.98 9.06
C PHE A 317 -3.05 9.74 9.12
N PRO A 318 -3.19 10.69 10.08
CA PRO A 318 -4.43 11.43 10.25
C PRO A 318 -4.77 12.29 9.03
N GLY A 319 -6.06 12.46 8.74
CA GLY A 319 -6.55 13.30 7.66
C GLY A 319 -6.20 12.82 6.24
N THR A 320 -5.68 11.62 6.08
CA THR A 320 -5.41 11.02 4.76
C THR A 320 -6.53 10.05 4.34
N THR A 321 -6.72 9.92 3.03
CA THR A 321 -7.67 8.96 2.43
C THR A 321 -6.95 7.77 1.82
N HIS A 322 -7.70 6.75 1.37
CA HIS A 322 -7.14 5.71 0.51
C HIS A 322 -6.36 6.32 -0.67
N ASP A 323 -5.34 5.65 -1.18
CA ASP A 323 -4.47 6.10 -2.29
C ASP A 323 -3.68 7.41 -2.01
N PHE A 324 -3.43 7.76 -0.74
CA PHE A 324 -2.70 8.99 -0.40
C PHE A 324 -1.18 8.89 -0.58
N PHE A 325 -0.62 7.69 -0.55
CA PHE A 325 0.81 7.46 -0.72
C PHE A 325 1.21 7.87 -2.15
N GLY A 326 2.38 8.50 -2.31
CA GLY A 326 2.77 9.11 -3.60
C GLY A 326 2.33 10.57 -3.76
N LEU A 327 1.49 11.12 -2.87
CA LEU A 327 1.06 12.52 -2.90
C LEU A 327 2.00 13.47 -2.13
N GLY A 328 3.17 13.01 -1.70
CA GLY A 328 4.07 13.75 -0.80
C GLY A 328 4.56 15.10 -1.32
N GLN A 329 4.36 15.41 -2.59
CA GLN A 329 4.63 16.73 -3.16
C GLN A 329 3.59 17.81 -2.73
N ARG A 330 2.39 17.39 -2.29
CA ARG A 330 1.26 18.27 -1.94
C ARG A 330 0.68 17.98 -0.56
N VAL A 331 0.86 16.76 -0.06
CA VAL A 331 0.27 16.28 1.18
C VAL A 331 1.39 15.94 2.16
N VAL A 332 1.51 16.73 3.22
CA VAL A 332 2.59 16.57 4.22
C VAL A 332 2.55 15.20 4.89
N GLU A 333 1.36 14.70 5.17
CA GLU A 333 1.14 13.38 5.75
C GLU A 333 1.58 12.26 4.82
N ALA A 334 1.43 12.45 3.50
CA ALA A 334 1.93 11.50 2.50
C ALA A 334 3.46 11.49 2.46
N ALA A 335 4.10 12.68 2.48
CA ALA A 335 5.55 12.77 2.58
C ALA A 335 6.07 12.08 3.85
N ALA A 336 5.39 12.27 4.98
CA ALA A 336 5.73 11.62 6.25
C ALA A 336 5.52 10.08 6.20
N ALA A 337 4.53 9.59 5.45
CA ALA A 337 4.30 8.17 5.24
C ALA A 337 5.39 7.53 4.36
N GLU A 338 5.81 8.22 3.32
CA GLU A 338 6.90 7.82 2.43
C GLU A 338 8.24 7.76 3.19
N ASP A 339 8.53 8.77 4.04
CA ASP A 339 9.71 8.77 4.92
C ASP A 339 9.67 7.63 5.93
N TYR A 340 8.51 7.40 6.56
CA TYR A 340 8.30 6.31 7.50
C TYR A 340 8.54 4.94 6.84
N ALA A 341 8.00 4.70 5.66
CA ALA A 341 8.20 3.48 4.89
C ALA A 341 9.68 3.26 4.56
N ALA A 342 10.35 4.28 4.03
CA ALA A 342 11.76 4.20 3.66
C ALA A 342 12.68 3.98 4.88
N ALA A 343 12.40 4.64 6.00
CA ALA A 343 13.17 4.48 7.24
C ALA A 343 13.09 3.05 7.79
N ASN A 344 11.89 2.46 7.82
CA ASN A 344 11.70 1.08 8.29
C ASN A 344 12.39 0.06 7.37
N LEU A 345 12.27 0.22 6.05
CA LEU A 345 12.97 -0.61 5.07
C LEU A 345 14.48 -0.57 5.32
N LYS A 346 15.08 0.63 5.41
CA LYS A 346 16.52 0.79 5.64
C LYS A 346 16.95 0.17 6.95
N ALA A 347 16.27 0.46 8.05
CA ALA A 347 16.61 -0.06 9.38
C ALA A 347 16.66 -1.60 9.42
N ASP A 348 15.73 -2.27 8.74
CA ASP A 348 15.67 -3.72 8.72
C ASP A 348 16.79 -4.35 7.89
N PHE A 349 17.10 -3.77 6.73
CA PHE A 349 18.19 -4.28 5.89
C PHE A 349 19.57 -4.01 6.50
N ASP A 350 19.76 -2.88 7.19
CA ASP A 350 21.01 -2.56 7.90
C ASP A 350 21.21 -3.50 9.10
N ALA A 351 20.17 -3.77 9.89
CA ALA A 351 20.24 -4.71 10.99
C ALA A 351 20.59 -6.14 10.52
N ARG A 352 20.12 -6.56 9.34
CA ARG A 352 20.50 -7.86 8.74
C ARG A 352 21.95 -7.88 8.28
N ALA A 353 22.43 -6.80 7.66
CA ALA A 353 23.82 -6.68 7.24
C ALA A 353 24.79 -6.83 8.43
N VAL A 354 24.48 -6.17 9.55
CA VAL A 354 25.25 -6.28 10.79
C VAL A 354 25.25 -7.71 11.35
N ARG A 355 24.09 -8.38 11.37
CA ARG A 355 23.99 -9.80 11.83
C ARG A 355 24.79 -10.74 10.93
N SER A 356 24.73 -10.57 9.62
CA SER A 356 25.48 -11.38 8.65
C SER A 356 27.00 -11.20 8.78
N ALA A 357 27.46 -9.97 9.06
CA ALA A 357 28.87 -9.67 9.28
C ALA A 357 29.39 -10.32 10.58
N ARG A 358 28.63 -10.27 11.66
CA ARG A 358 28.98 -10.90 12.95
C ARG A 358 28.98 -12.43 12.87
N GLY A 359 28.09 -13.04 12.08
CA GLY A 359 28.06 -14.50 11.87
C GLY A 359 29.22 -15.04 11.04
N ARG A 360 29.91 -14.18 10.30
CA ARG A 360 31.16 -14.50 9.59
C ARG A 360 32.38 -14.16 10.44
N GLY A 361 32.43 -14.62 11.69
CA GLY A 361 33.61 -14.43 12.57
C GLY A 361 34.94 -14.73 11.84
N PRO A 362 36.09 -14.20 12.31
CA PRO A 362 37.35 -14.34 11.62
C PRO A 362 37.63 -15.81 11.37
N GLY A 363 37.65 -16.17 10.08
CA GLY A 363 37.86 -17.54 9.65
C GLY A 363 39.09 -18.11 10.33
N ARG A 364 38.98 -19.30 10.93
CA ARG A 364 40.10 -20.07 11.44
C ARG A 364 41.19 -20.06 10.38
N ARG A 365 42.23 -19.26 10.58
CA ARG A 365 43.47 -19.39 9.82
C ARG A 365 43.85 -20.86 9.92
N ALA A 366 43.81 -21.57 8.80
CA ALA A 366 44.37 -22.90 8.70
C ALA A 366 45.85 -22.78 9.09
N ILE A 367 46.20 -23.32 10.27
CA ILE A 367 47.59 -23.46 10.71
C ILE A 367 48.22 -24.44 9.71
N ARG A 368 48.96 -23.90 8.74
CA ARG A 368 49.82 -24.71 7.89
C ARG A 368 50.83 -25.42 8.81
N ARG A 369 50.68 -26.72 8.98
CA ARG A 369 51.70 -27.54 9.59
C ARG A 369 52.93 -27.50 8.69
N PRO A 370 54.16 -27.25 9.23
CA PRO A 370 55.40 -27.31 8.43
C PRO A 370 55.65 -28.75 7.98
N HIS A 371 55.90 -28.92 6.69
CA HIS A 371 56.38 -30.18 6.12
C HIS A 371 57.70 -30.57 6.81
N ARG A 372 57.73 -31.68 7.51
CA ARG A 372 58.99 -32.35 7.93
C ARG A 372 59.68 -32.88 6.68
N ALA A 373 60.82 -32.31 6.39
CA ALA A 373 61.77 -32.86 5.41
C ALA A 373 62.25 -34.23 5.88
N ALA A 374 62.01 -35.26 5.07
CA ALA A 374 62.55 -36.58 5.28
C ALA A 374 64.03 -36.55 4.86
N VAL A 375 64.90 -36.71 5.82
CA VAL A 375 66.31 -36.97 5.58
C VAL A 375 66.43 -38.45 5.18
N ARG A 376 66.86 -38.70 3.94
CA ARG A 376 67.33 -40.04 3.50
C ARG A 376 68.76 -40.24 3.93
N ARG A 377 69.04 -41.36 4.58
CA ARG A 377 70.37 -42.04 4.57
C ARG A 377 70.29 -43.17 3.57
#